data_a18a89946d62f731fc5ae2334f55eac7
#
_entry.id   a18a89946d62f731fc5ae2334f55eac7
#
_cell.length_a   1.000
_cell.length_b   1.000
_cell.length_c   1.000
_cell.angle_alpha   90.00
_cell.angle_beta   90.00
_cell.angle_gamma   90.00
#
_symmetry.space_group_name_H-M   'P 1'
#
loop_
_entity.id
_entity.type
_entity.pdbx_description
1 polymer ?
#
loop_
_entity_poly.entity_id
_entity_poly.type
_entity_poly.pdbx_seq_one_letter_code
_entity_poly.pdbx_strand_id
1 'polypeptide(L)'
;MQITFLGSGSAMPTAGRHQTGLLVEDDGRSVLVDCGSGVLHRLHRTNVGYEGVSTVLLTHHHLDHVSDLMALLKARWLAGEEHLEVVGPQGTKSLVDGLLDVHDYLQGRMDLRVREVGAHEFEVAGFDVDATETRHSLPCLAYRFDDRFAFSGDSEAFPELAAFADGVAVFAHDCSFPDDVDVDNHPTPSDLGTALAGNEYGRVYLTHQYPITDGRHDEMVDSVGDSYDGDVRVAEDMVSVTVE
;
A
#
# COMPACT_ATOMS: atom_id res chain seq x y z
N MET A 1 2.34 -6.62 -15.58
CA MET A 1 1.69 -6.22 -14.30
C MET A 1 1.26 -4.77 -14.41
N GLN A 2 0.15 -4.39 -13.81
CA GLN A 2 -0.28 -2.99 -13.70
C GLN A 2 -0.50 -2.66 -12.22
N ILE A 3 0.01 -1.51 -11.79
CA ILE A 3 -0.20 -0.98 -10.43
C ILE A 3 -0.99 0.32 -10.55
N THR A 4 -2.12 0.42 -9.85
CA THR A 4 -2.93 1.65 -9.79
C THR A 4 -2.95 2.19 -8.36
N PHE A 5 -2.49 3.41 -8.17
CA PHE A 5 -2.59 4.11 -6.88
C PHE A 5 -4.04 4.59 -6.69
N LEU A 6 -4.82 3.88 -5.90
CA LEU A 6 -6.20 4.27 -5.57
C LEU A 6 -6.22 5.41 -4.56
N GLY A 7 -5.25 5.41 -3.64
CA GLY A 7 -5.00 6.44 -2.68
C GLY A 7 -3.51 6.54 -2.37
N SER A 8 -2.95 7.73 -2.47
CA SER A 8 -1.54 8.07 -2.27
C SER A 8 -1.30 9.02 -1.10
N GLY A 9 -2.35 9.32 -0.36
CA GLY A 9 -2.30 10.14 0.85
C GLY A 9 -2.24 9.32 2.13
N SER A 10 -2.01 10.02 3.23
CA SER A 10 -1.85 9.53 4.59
C SER A 10 -3.13 9.60 5.42
N ALA A 11 -3.01 9.48 6.73
CA ALA A 11 -4.11 9.61 7.69
C ALA A 11 -4.82 10.98 7.64
N MET A 12 -4.12 12.04 7.25
CA MET A 12 -4.69 13.39 7.16
C MET A 12 -5.24 13.66 5.75
N PRO A 13 -6.51 14.09 5.63
CA PRO A 13 -7.11 14.33 4.33
C PRO A 13 -6.47 15.51 3.59
N THR A 14 -6.27 15.35 2.28
CA THR A 14 -5.91 16.44 1.35
C THR A 14 -6.98 16.58 0.27
N ALA A 15 -6.96 17.69 -0.46
CA ALA A 15 -7.97 17.93 -1.48
C ALA A 15 -7.87 16.97 -2.70
N GLY A 16 -6.69 16.40 -2.95
CA GLY A 16 -6.40 15.60 -4.15
C GLY A 16 -6.16 14.12 -3.90
N ARG A 17 -5.95 13.71 -2.64
CA ARG A 17 -5.51 12.36 -2.27
C ARG A 17 -6.46 11.68 -1.33
N HIS A 18 -6.76 10.42 -1.58
CA HIS A 18 -7.39 9.51 -0.62
C HIS A 18 -6.32 8.77 0.19
N GLN A 19 -6.76 8.13 1.28
CA GLN A 19 -5.88 7.33 2.12
C GLN A 19 -5.35 6.11 1.38
N THR A 20 -4.33 5.48 1.92
CA THR A 20 -3.52 4.46 1.25
C THR A 20 -4.33 3.29 0.69
N GLY A 21 -4.08 2.98 -0.57
CA GLY A 21 -4.58 1.79 -1.24
C GLY A 21 -4.05 1.68 -2.67
N LEU A 22 -3.61 0.47 -3.05
CA LEU A 22 -3.10 0.17 -4.37
C LEU A 22 -3.85 -1.05 -4.95
N LEU A 23 -4.15 -1.00 -6.24
CA LEU A 23 -4.62 -2.17 -6.98
C LEU A 23 -3.46 -2.72 -7.80
N VAL A 24 -3.11 -4.00 -7.57
CA VAL A 24 -2.13 -4.73 -8.36
C VAL A 24 -2.87 -5.73 -9.23
N GLU A 25 -2.64 -5.66 -10.55
CA GLU A 25 -3.31 -6.48 -11.57
C GLU A 25 -2.28 -7.13 -12.49
N ASP A 26 -2.47 -8.41 -12.84
CA ASP A 26 -1.65 -9.11 -13.83
C ASP A 26 -2.38 -10.35 -14.37
N ASP A 27 -2.52 -10.48 -15.69
CA ASP A 27 -3.11 -11.63 -16.35
C ASP A 27 -4.43 -12.14 -15.74
N GLY A 28 -5.33 -11.22 -15.40
CA GLY A 28 -6.62 -11.53 -14.79
C GLY A 28 -6.58 -11.80 -13.27
N ARG A 29 -5.41 -11.76 -12.65
CA ARG A 29 -5.23 -11.73 -11.19
C ARG A 29 -5.37 -10.31 -10.68
N SER A 30 -5.92 -10.12 -9.49
CA SER A 30 -5.98 -8.81 -8.84
C SER A 30 -5.92 -8.94 -7.32
N VAL A 31 -5.20 -8.02 -6.69
CA VAL A 31 -5.14 -7.88 -5.23
C VAL A 31 -5.20 -6.40 -4.85
N LEU A 32 -6.01 -6.09 -3.84
CA LEU A 32 -6.03 -4.77 -3.23
C LEU A 32 -5.02 -4.75 -2.08
N VAL A 33 -4.02 -3.88 -2.16
CA VAL A 33 -3.05 -3.67 -1.08
C VAL A 33 -3.47 -2.43 -0.31
N ASP A 34 -3.83 -2.60 0.94
CA ASP A 34 -4.47 -1.65 1.82
C ASP A 34 -5.84 -1.15 1.34
N CYS A 35 -6.66 -0.70 2.27
CA CYS A 35 -8.05 -0.31 2.04
C CYS A 35 -8.42 0.90 2.91
N GLY A 36 -7.68 2.00 2.77
CA GLY A 36 -7.91 3.26 3.45
C GLY A 36 -9.17 3.99 2.96
N SER A 37 -9.51 5.09 3.60
CA SER A 37 -10.73 5.85 3.30
C SER A 37 -10.71 6.43 1.88
N GLY A 38 -11.77 6.15 1.12
CA GLY A 38 -11.97 6.55 -0.27
C GLY A 38 -11.46 5.54 -1.29
N VAL A 39 -10.72 4.51 -0.85
CA VAL A 39 -10.20 3.45 -1.72
C VAL A 39 -11.33 2.68 -2.40
N LEU A 40 -12.39 2.32 -1.67
CA LEU A 40 -13.57 1.67 -2.25
C LEU A 40 -14.20 2.50 -3.38
N HIS A 41 -14.30 3.81 -3.20
CA HIS A 41 -14.85 4.71 -4.21
C HIS A 41 -13.97 4.80 -5.46
N ARG A 42 -12.65 4.79 -5.28
CA ARG A 42 -11.68 4.78 -6.37
C ARG A 42 -11.63 3.42 -7.08
N LEU A 43 -11.68 2.33 -6.33
CA LEU A 43 -11.73 0.97 -6.87
C LEU A 43 -12.94 0.76 -7.79
N HIS A 44 -14.12 1.28 -7.42
CA HIS A 44 -15.32 1.26 -8.28
C HIS A 44 -15.10 1.94 -9.65
N ARG A 45 -14.12 2.81 -9.79
CA ARG A 45 -13.80 3.52 -11.05
C ARG A 45 -12.76 2.80 -11.90
N THR A 46 -12.19 1.69 -11.42
CA THR A 46 -11.31 0.82 -12.21
C THR A 46 -12.11 -0.17 -13.05
N ASN A 47 -11.46 -0.83 -13.99
CA ASN A 47 -12.10 -1.87 -14.80
C ASN A 47 -12.44 -3.12 -13.99
N VAL A 48 -11.68 -3.41 -12.92
CA VAL A 48 -11.91 -4.56 -12.01
C VAL A 48 -13.10 -4.30 -11.11
N GLY A 49 -13.28 -3.05 -10.64
CA GLY A 49 -14.31 -2.71 -9.67
C GLY A 49 -14.09 -3.42 -8.32
N TYR A 50 -14.98 -3.15 -7.37
CA TYR A 50 -14.95 -3.85 -6.08
C TYR A 50 -15.51 -5.27 -6.18
N GLU A 51 -16.28 -5.58 -7.22
CA GLU A 51 -16.78 -6.92 -7.52
C GLU A 51 -15.65 -7.86 -7.93
N GLY A 52 -14.69 -7.38 -8.70
CA GLY A 52 -13.57 -8.19 -9.20
C GLY A 52 -12.44 -8.44 -8.18
N VAL A 53 -12.40 -7.69 -7.07
CA VAL A 53 -11.36 -7.85 -6.03
C VAL A 53 -11.85 -8.79 -4.94
N SER A 54 -11.33 -10.00 -4.90
CA SER A 54 -11.66 -11.02 -3.88
C SER A 54 -10.63 -11.14 -2.76
N THR A 55 -9.54 -10.36 -2.81
CA THR A 55 -8.45 -10.44 -1.82
C THR A 55 -7.95 -9.04 -1.46
N VAL A 56 -7.83 -8.78 -0.17
CA VAL A 56 -7.19 -7.59 0.41
C VAL A 56 -5.93 -8.03 1.15
N LEU A 57 -4.79 -7.42 0.82
CA LEU A 57 -3.51 -7.62 1.51
C LEU A 57 -3.18 -6.36 2.30
N LEU A 58 -3.19 -6.45 3.63
CA LEU A 58 -2.91 -5.32 4.51
C LEU A 58 -1.42 -5.26 4.86
N THR A 59 -0.82 -4.07 4.78
CA THR A 59 0.53 -3.83 5.28
C THR A 59 0.55 -3.77 6.80
N HIS A 60 -0.41 -3.08 7.40
CA HIS A 60 -0.58 -2.95 8.84
C HIS A 60 -2.01 -2.47 9.20
N HIS A 61 -2.27 -2.11 10.45
CA HIS A 61 -3.61 -1.90 10.97
C HIS A 61 -3.93 -0.44 11.35
N HIS A 62 -3.14 0.55 10.91
CA HIS A 62 -3.55 1.95 11.07
C HIS A 62 -4.83 2.22 10.29
N LEU A 63 -5.62 3.16 10.79
CA LEU A 63 -6.96 3.42 10.29
C LEU A 63 -6.99 3.82 8.83
N ASP A 64 -5.99 4.55 8.38
CA ASP A 64 -5.83 5.01 6.99
C ASP A 64 -5.41 3.92 5.99
N HIS A 65 -5.20 2.68 6.49
CA HIS A 65 -4.96 1.49 5.68
C HIS A 65 -6.13 0.49 5.72
N VAL A 66 -7.13 0.71 6.60
CA VAL A 66 -8.22 -0.27 6.81
C VAL A 66 -9.62 0.33 6.86
N SER A 67 -9.78 1.66 6.78
CA SER A 67 -11.05 2.37 7.00
C SER A 67 -12.20 1.89 6.11
N ASP A 68 -11.94 1.57 4.84
CA ASP A 68 -12.97 1.13 3.89
C ASP A 68 -13.19 -0.40 3.90
N LEU A 69 -12.44 -1.19 4.70
CA LEU A 69 -12.48 -2.65 4.67
C LEU A 69 -13.89 -3.21 4.91
N MET A 70 -14.58 -2.72 5.94
CA MET A 70 -15.95 -3.16 6.23
C MET A 70 -16.96 -2.65 5.20
N ALA A 71 -16.72 -1.47 4.62
CA ALA A 71 -17.52 -0.94 3.53
C ALA A 71 -17.35 -1.76 2.26
N LEU A 72 -16.12 -2.21 1.95
CA LEU A 72 -15.83 -3.12 0.85
C LEU A 72 -16.52 -4.47 1.04
N LEU A 73 -16.42 -5.08 2.22
CA LEU A 73 -17.11 -6.33 2.55
C LEU A 73 -18.61 -6.20 2.29
N LYS A 74 -19.21 -5.12 2.79
CA LYS A 74 -20.65 -4.86 2.60
C LYS A 74 -21.03 -4.64 1.14
N ALA A 75 -20.25 -3.87 0.40
CA ALA A 75 -20.49 -3.59 -1.01
C ALA A 75 -20.47 -4.88 -1.84
N ARG A 76 -19.47 -5.74 -1.64
CA ARG A 76 -19.34 -7.05 -2.29
C ARG A 76 -20.52 -7.95 -1.97
N TRP A 77 -20.88 -8.09 -0.68
CA TRP A 77 -22.07 -8.84 -0.28
C TRP A 77 -23.33 -8.35 -1.00
N LEU A 78 -23.57 -7.04 -1.05
CA LEU A 78 -24.75 -6.47 -1.70
C LEU A 78 -24.73 -6.62 -3.24
N ALA A 79 -23.55 -6.73 -3.84
CA ALA A 79 -23.37 -7.05 -5.25
C ALA A 79 -23.60 -8.54 -5.58
N GLY A 80 -23.73 -9.40 -4.56
CA GLY A 80 -23.91 -10.84 -4.73
C GLY A 80 -22.64 -11.66 -4.77
N GLU A 81 -21.50 -11.04 -4.41
CA GLU A 81 -20.24 -11.74 -4.29
C GLU A 81 -20.23 -12.62 -3.03
N GLU A 82 -19.63 -13.80 -3.12
CA GLU A 82 -19.71 -14.82 -2.08
C GLU A 82 -18.46 -14.92 -1.20
N HIS A 83 -17.32 -14.38 -1.66
CA HIS A 83 -16.02 -14.58 -1.01
C HIS A 83 -15.22 -13.28 -0.86
N LEU A 84 -14.51 -13.15 0.27
CA LEU A 84 -13.44 -12.17 0.48
C LEU A 84 -12.36 -12.80 1.35
N GLU A 85 -11.10 -12.74 0.91
CA GLU A 85 -9.93 -13.04 1.72
C GLU A 85 -9.27 -11.74 2.21
N VAL A 86 -8.95 -11.67 3.50
CA VAL A 86 -8.13 -10.60 4.10
C VAL A 86 -6.84 -11.22 4.61
N VAL A 87 -5.72 -10.80 4.04
CA VAL A 87 -4.37 -11.24 4.40
C VAL A 87 -3.63 -10.06 5.02
N GLY A 88 -2.83 -10.29 6.06
CA GLY A 88 -2.05 -9.23 6.68
C GLY A 88 -1.18 -9.71 7.83
N PRO A 89 -0.47 -8.81 8.53
CA PRO A 89 0.41 -9.16 9.63
C PRO A 89 -0.35 -9.72 10.82
N GLN A 90 0.39 -10.23 11.81
CA GLN A 90 -0.18 -10.71 13.07
C GLN A 90 -1.11 -9.65 13.68
N GLY A 91 -2.30 -10.04 14.11
CA GLY A 91 -3.37 -9.17 14.63
C GLY A 91 -4.48 -8.88 13.64
N THR A 92 -4.31 -9.18 12.34
CA THR A 92 -5.34 -8.99 11.31
C THR A 92 -6.64 -9.70 11.65
N LYS A 93 -6.56 -10.94 12.18
CA LYS A 93 -7.75 -11.67 12.61
C LYS A 93 -8.48 -10.94 13.76
N SER A 94 -7.74 -10.46 14.74
CA SER A 94 -8.32 -9.72 15.86
C SER A 94 -8.97 -8.41 15.45
N LEU A 95 -8.36 -7.70 14.48
CA LEU A 95 -8.94 -6.49 13.87
C LEU A 95 -10.27 -6.81 13.20
N VAL A 96 -10.29 -7.80 12.31
CA VAL A 96 -11.50 -8.17 11.54
C VAL A 96 -12.61 -8.67 12.46
N ASP A 97 -12.29 -9.53 13.42
CA ASP A 97 -13.25 -10.02 14.41
C ASP A 97 -13.84 -8.84 15.21
N GLY A 98 -13.02 -7.91 15.69
CA GLY A 98 -13.49 -6.73 16.43
C GLY A 98 -14.36 -5.79 15.60
N LEU A 99 -14.05 -5.59 14.32
CA LEU A 99 -14.89 -4.81 13.40
C LEU A 99 -16.23 -5.50 13.13
N LEU A 100 -16.24 -6.84 13.01
CA LEU A 100 -17.48 -7.62 12.85
C LEU A 100 -18.31 -7.67 14.14
N ASP A 101 -17.70 -7.57 15.32
CA ASP A 101 -18.44 -7.48 16.59
C ASP A 101 -19.21 -6.14 16.68
N VAL A 102 -18.65 -5.06 16.16
CA VAL A 102 -19.32 -3.76 16.05
C VAL A 102 -20.39 -3.77 14.95
N HIS A 103 -20.15 -4.48 13.85
CA HIS A 103 -21.03 -4.58 12.69
C HIS A 103 -21.61 -6.00 12.56
N ASP A 104 -22.19 -6.53 13.63
CA ASP A 104 -22.66 -7.91 13.77
C ASP A 104 -23.58 -8.39 12.64
N TYR A 105 -24.35 -7.47 12.02
CA TYR A 105 -25.21 -7.76 10.88
C TYR A 105 -24.46 -8.23 9.62
N LEU A 106 -23.12 -8.03 9.54
CA LEU A 106 -22.26 -8.52 8.46
C LEU A 106 -21.76 -9.94 8.71
N GLN A 107 -21.82 -10.45 9.95
CA GLN A 107 -21.35 -11.79 10.29
C GLN A 107 -22.08 -12.85 9.47
N GLY A 108 -21.31 -13.76 8.86
CA GLY A 108 -21.85 -14.87 8.07
C GLY A 108 -22.53 -14.48 6.76
N ARG A 109 -22.39 -13.23 6.30
CA ARG A 109 -22.95 -12.78 5.01
C ARG A 109 -22.15 -13.21 3.80
N MET A 110 -20.87 -13.48 3.98
CA MET A 110 -19.93 -13.95 2.95
C MET A 110 -19.03 -15.04 3.53
N ASP A 111 -18.38 -15.83 2.68
CA ASP A 111 -17.22 -16.64 3.04
C ASP A 111 -16.00 -15.69 3.22
N LEU A 112 -15.91 -15.12 4.42
CA LEU A 112 -14.79 -14.24 4.80
C LEU A 112 -13.67 -15.08 5.39
N ARG A 113 -12.51 -15.07 4.76
CA ARG A 113 -11.30 -15.74 5.23
C ARG A 113 -10.29 -14.71 5.69
N VAL A 114 -9.65 -14.98 6.82
CA VAL A 114 -8.59 -14.14 7.35
C VAL A 114 -7.34 -14.99 7.51
N ARG A 115 -6.24 -14.56 6.91
CA ARG A 115 -4.93 -15.22 6.97
C ARG A 115 -3.87 -14.24 7.47
N GLU A 116 -3.15 -14.63 8.52
CA GLU A 116 -2.03 -13.87 9.03
C GLU A 116 -0.72 -14.37 8.41
N VAL A 117 0.14 -13.45 8.03
CA VAL A 117 1.45 -13.70 7.42
C VAL A 117 2.55 -12.94 8.19
N GLY A 118 3.78 -13.39 8.05
CA GLY A 118 4.98 -12.74 8.59
C GLY A 118 5.96 -12.39 7.47
N ALA A 119 7.19 -12.03 7.85
CA ALA A 119 8.28 -11.73 6.94
C ALA A 119 8.85 -13.01 6.30
N HIS A 120 8.18 -13.52 5.28
CA HIS A 120 8.55 -14.70 4.49
C HIS A 120 7.80 -14.70 3.15
N GLU A 121 8.22 -15.58 2.25
CA GLU A 121 7.56 -15.81 0.96
C GLU A 121 6.19 -16.49 1.14
N PHE A 122 5.19 -16.07 0.38
CA PHE A 122 3.86 -16.69 0.31
C PHE A 122 3.17 -16.36 -1.01
N GLU A 123 2.12 -17.10 -1.32
CA GLU A 123 1.24 -16.80 -2.46
C GLU A 123 -0.02 -16.05 -1.96
N VAL A 124 -0.45 -15.01 -2.70
CA VAL A 124 -1.72 -14.32 -2.47
C VAL A 124 -2.37 -13.92 -3.79
N ALA A 125 -3.64 -14.27 -3.99
CA ALA A 125 -4.38 -14.00 -5.23
C ALA A 125 -3.64 -14.47 -6.50
N GLY A 126 -2.81 -15.51 -6.40
CA GLY A 126 -2.00 -16.04 -7.48
C GLY A 126 -0.69 -15.29 -7.76
N PHE A 127 -0.34 -14.29 -6.96
CA PHE A 127 0.96 -13.62 -7.00
C PHE A 127 1.93 -14.30 -6.03
N ASP A 128 3.17 -14.50 -6.46
CA ASP A 128 4.28 -14.81 -5.55
C ASP A 128 4.68 -13.52 -4.83
N VAL A 129 4.64 -13.54 -3.49
CA VAL A 129 4.92 -12.36 -2.67
C VAL A 129 5.98 -12.67 -1.63
N ASP A 130 7.05 -11.86 -1.64
CA ASP A 130 7.97 -11.77 -0.53
C ASP A 130 7.53 -10.68 0.43
N ALA A 131 7.69 -10.91 1.74
CA ALA A 131 7.44 -9.91 2.76
C ALA A 131 8.63 -9.72 3.68
N THR A 132 8.84 -8.47 4.10
CA THR A 132 9.83 -8.11 5.13
C THR A 132 9.23 -7.14 6.14
N GLU A 133 9.75 -7.15 7.37
CA GLU A 133 9.32 -6.20 8.40
C GLU A 133 9.85 -4.79 8.08
N THR A 134 9.04 -3.79 8.37
CA THR A 134 9.39 -2.37 8.25
C THR A 134 9.70 -1.77 9.63
N ARG A 135 10.20 -0.53 9.63
CA ARG A 135 10.44 0.25 10.85
C ARG A 135 9.29 1.23 11.02
N HIS A 136 8.27 0.82 11.78
CA HIS A 136 7.06 1.59 12.01
C HIS A 136 6.53 1.39 13.44
N SER A 137 5.58 2.23 13.87
CA SER A 137 5.00 2.20 15.23
C SER A 137 4.14 0.97 15.52
N LEU A 138 3.56 0.35 14.48
CA LEU A 138 2.86 -0.95 14.55
C LEU A 138 3.63 -2.00 13.74
N PRO A 139 3.42 -3.31 13.99
CA PRO A 139 3.88 -4.36 13.09
C PRO A 139 3.40 -4.08 11.66
N CYS A 140 4.32 -3.79 10.78
CA CYS A 140 4.06 -3.47 9.39
C CYS A 140 4.94 -4.30 8.48
N LEU A 141 4.42 -4.71 7.32
CA LEU A 141 5.11 -5.49 6.31
C LEU A 141 5.20 -4.73 4.99
N ALA A 142 6.40 -4.70 4.43
CA ALA A 142 6.62 -4.38 3.03
C ALA A 142 6.43 -5.64 2.18
N TYR A 143 5.98 -5.47 0.95
CA TYR A 143 5.68 -6.56 0.02
C TYR A 143 6.41 -6.37 -1.31
N ARG A 144 6.92 -7.49 -1.89
CA ARG A 144 7.50 -7.55 -3.23
C ARG A 144 6.73 -8.61 -4.04
N PHE A 145 6.19 -8.20 -5.18
CA PHE A 145 5.30 -9.01 -6.03
C PHE A 145 6.03 -9.48 -7.29
N ASP A 146 6.09 -10.78 -7.52
CA ASP A 146 6.64 -11.42 -8.73
C ASP A 146 8.01 -10.83 -9.17
N ASP A 147 8.83 -10.36 -8.24
CA ASP A 147 10.10 -9.64 -8.50
C ASP A 147 10.00 -8.38 -9.39
N ARG A 148 8.80 -7.83 -9.57
CA ARG A 148 8.54 -6.70 -10.47
C ARG A 148 8.08 -5.42 -9.79
N PHE A 149 7.39 -5.54 -8.68
CA PHE A 149 6.86 -4.42 -7.91
C PHE A 149 7.13 -4.60 -6.42
N ALA A 150 7.54 -3.53 -5.73
CA ALA A 150 7.61 -3.51 -4.29
C ALA A 150 6.84 -2.31 -3.70
N PHE A 151 6.24 -2.54 -2.53
CA PHE A 151 5.57 -1.51 -1.73
C PHE A 151 6.05 -1.58 -0.29
N SER A 152 6.52 -0.45 0.23
CA SER A 152 7.08 -0.40 1.59
C SER A 152 6.03 -0.55 2.70
N GLY A 153 4.73 -0.25 2.42
CA GLY A 153 3.85 0.14 3.50
C GLY A 153 4.40 1.40 4.19
N ASP A 154 4.05 1.61 5.45
CA ASP A 154 4.62 2.69 6.25
C ASP A 154 5.95 2.24 6.87
N SER A 155 6.97 3.06 6.73
CA SER A 155 8.31 2.73 7.20
C SER A 155 9.25 3.92 7.20
N GLU A 156 10.14 4.01 8.18
CA GLU A 156 11.39 4.75 8.00
C GLU A 156 12.16 4.24 6.77
N ALA A 157 13.01 5.07 6.19
CA ALA A 157 13.94 4.64 5.16
C ALA A 157 15.17 3.97 5.79
N PHE A 158 15.53 2.77 5.33
CA PHE A 158 16.73 2.07 5.78
C PHE A 158 17.28 1.12 4.71
N PRO A 159 18.60 0.86 4.71
CA PRO A 159 19.27 0.14 3.61
C PRO A 159 18.73 -1.28 3.36
N GLU A 160 18.31 -1.99 4.42
CA GLU A 160 17.81 -3.37 4.28
C GLU A 160 16.47 -3.42 3.54
N LEU A 161 15.58 -2.43 3.73
CA LEU A 161 14.33 -2.31 3.00
C LEU A 161 14.58 -1.90 1.54
N ALA A 162 15.52 -0.98 1.32
CA ALA A 162 15.94 -0.61 -0.04
C ALA A 162 16.51 -1.83 -0.80
N ALA A 163 17.39 -2.61 -0.17
CA ALA A 163 17.93 -3.84 -0.75
C ALA A 163 16.88 -4.93 -1.00
N PHE A 164 15.85 -5.03 -0.15
CA PHE A 164 14.72 -5.94 -0.36
C PHE A 164 13.98 -5.65 -1.67
N ALA A 165 13.90 -4.40 -2.07
CA ALA A 165 13.26 -3.97 -3.31
C ALA A 165 14.23 -3.85 -4.50
N ASP A 166 15.53 -4.14 -4.32
CA ASP A 166 16.52 -4.00 -5.41
C ASP A 166 16.13 -4.82 -6.64
N GLY A 167 16.30 -4.22 -7.82
CA GLY A 167 16.01 -4.83 -9.12
C GLY A 167 14.56 -4.79 -9.57
N VAL A 168 13.59 -4.33 -8.75
CA VAL A 168 12.19 -4.24 -9.20
C VAL A 168 12.00 -3.11 -10.22
N ALA A 169 11.03 -3.29 -11.11
CA ALA A 169 10.70 -2.25 -12.08
C ALA A 169 10.01 -1.03 -11.44
N VAL A 170 9.25 -1.23 -10.36
CA VAL A 170 8.61 -0.15 -9.61
C VAL A 170 8.73 -0.40 -8.11
N PHE A 171 9.23 0.61 -7.39
CA PHE A 171 9.22 0.64 -5.92
C PHE A 171 8.37 1.81 -5.44
N ALA A 172 7.25 1.55 -4.78
CA ALA A 172 6.47 2.57 -4.09
C ALA A 172 6.89 2.60 -2.61
N HIS A 173 7.41 3.75 -2.17
CA HIS A 173 7.91 3.92 -0.80
C HIS A 173 7.21 5.07 -0.10
N ASP A 174 6.92 4.89 1.18
CA ASP A 174 6.53 5.96 2.09
C ASP A 174 7.54 7.13 1.99
N CYS A 175 7.04 8.34 1.84
CA CYS A 175 7.82 9.56 1.95
C CYS A 175 6.89 10.69 2.41
N SER A 176 6.54 10.65 3.67
CA SER A 176 5.40 11.37 4.24
C SER A 176 5.64 12.83 4.50
N PHE A 177 6.89 13.24 4.71
CA PHE A 177 7.24 14.57 5.18
C PHE A 177 8.43 15.16 4.41
N PRO A 178 8.49 16.50 4.23
CA PRO A 178 9.68 17.17 3.71
C PRO A 178 10.81 17.19 4.75
N ASP A 179 12.06 17.46 4.30
CA ASP A 179 13.28 17.34 5.12
C ASP A 179 13.36 18.26 6.34
N ASP A 180 12.60 19.33 6.38
CA ASP A 180 12.57 20.26 7.50
C ASP A 180 11.60 19.84 8.63
N VAL A 181 10.99 18.65 8.51
CA VAL A 181 10.11 18.07 9.53
C VAL A 181 10.84 16.93 10.24
N ASP A 182 11.05 17.10 11.54
CA ASP A 182 11.58 16.05 12.41
C ASP A 182 10.43 15.07 12.75
N VAL A 183 10.52 13.83 12.29
CA VAL A 183 9.47 12.82 12.44
C VAL A 183 10.06 11.44 12.64
N ASP A 184 9.45 10.67 13.55
CA ASP A 184 9.73 9.25 13.74
C ASP A 184 8.79 8.38 12.89
N ASN A 185 9.20 7.17 12.57
CA ASN A 185 8.41 6.11 11.90
C ASN A 185 8.05 6.36 10.41
N HIS A 186 8.45 7.49 9.85
CA HIS A 186 8.30 7.85 8.44
C HIS A 186 9.57 8.52 7.93
N PRO A 187 9.91 8.39 6.64
CA PRO A 187 11.14 8.98 6.12
C PRO A 187 10.92 10.40 5.63
N THR A 188 12.01 11.15 5.61
CA THR A 188 12.16 12.34 4.78
C THR A 188 12.75 11.97 3.41
N PRO A 189 12.68 12.86 2.40
CA PRO A 189 13.30 12.62 1.09
C PRO A 189 14.81 12.35 1.16
N SER A 190 15.55 13.10 1.98
CA SER A 190 16.99 12.91 2.13
C SER A 190 17.37 11.59 2.77
N ASP A 191 16.58 11.12 3.76
CA ASP A 191 16.76 9.79 4.36
C ASP A 191 16.50 8.69 3.32
N LEU A 192 15.41 8.83 2.55
CA LEU A 192 15.06 7.88 1.51
C LEU A 192 16.13 7.84 0.41
N GLY A 193 16.57 8.99 -0.11
CA GLY A 193 17.66 9.04 -1.11
C GLY A 193 18.93 8.35 -0.63
N THR A 194 19.30 8.54 0.63
CA THR A 194 20.44 7.87 1.25
C THR A 194 20.24 6.35 1.33
N ALA A 195 19.06 5.88 1.69
CA ALA A 195 18.78 4.45 1.78
C ALA A 195 18.74 3.76 0.41
N LEU A 196 18.24 4.45 -0.63
CA LEU A 196 18.18 3.95 -2.00
C LEU A 196 19.54 3.88 -2.69
N ALA A 197 20.55 4.63 -2.21
CA ALA A 197 21.86 4.72 -2.84
C ALA A 197 22.51 3.34 -3.02
N GLY A 198 22.99 3.06 -4.25
CA GLY A 198 23.64 1.81 -4.60
C GLY A 198 22.73 0.65 -4.98
N ASN A 199 21.41 0.85 -4.97
CA ASN A 199 20.43 -0.10 -5.50
C ASN A 199 19.86 0.40 -6.84
N GLU A 200 19.22 -0.49 -7.62
CA GLU A 200 18.67 -0.18 -8.93
C GLU A 200 17.16 -0.47 -8.96
N TYR A 201 16.37 0.52 -9.37
CA TYR A 201 14.93 0.39 -9.59
C TYR A 201 14.58 0.98 -10.95
N GLY A 202 13.58 0.42 -11.64
CA GLY A 202 13.09 1.04 -12.86
C GLY A 202 12.46 2.41 -12.59
N ARG A 203 11.72 2.53 -11.48
CA ARG A 203 11.14 3.79 -10.98
C ARG A 203 10.80 3.70 -9.50
N VAL A 204 11.02 4.79 -8.76
CA VAL A 204 10.58 4.95 -7.37
C VAL A 204 9.40 5.91 -7.32
N TYR A 205 8.34 5.55 -6.58
CA TYR A 205 7.20 6.42 -6.30
C TYR A 205 7.16 6.78 -4.81
N LEU A 206 7.17 8.08 -4.51
CA LEU A 206 6.95 8.64 -3.18
C LEU A 206 5.45 8.63 -2.91
N THR A 207 4.98 7.94 -1.88
CA THR A 207 3.57 7.84 -1.51
C THR A 207 3.32 8.19 -0.05
N HIS A 208 2.11 7.99 0.46
CA HIS A 208 1.69 8.31 1.83
C HIS A 208 1.85 9.80 2.20
N GLN A 209 1.47 10.67 1.27
CA GLN A 209 1.71 12.12 1.37
C GLN A 209 0.82 12.79 2.41
N TYR A 210 1.43 13.51 3.36
CA TYR A 210 0.73 14.40 4.31
C TYR A 210 0.44 15.77 3.68
N PRO A 211 -0.55 16.54 4.19
CA PRO A 211 -0.89 17.86 3.63
C PRO A 211 0.28 18.85 3.59
N ILE A 212 1.27 18.70 4.47
CA ILE A 212 2.46 19.57 4.51
C ILE A 212 3.36 19.42 3.29
N THR A 213 3.20 18.35 2.50
CA THR A 213 3.94 18.11 1.26
C THR A 213 3.31 18.81 0.06
N ASP A 214 2.08 19.31 0.18
CA ASP A 214 1.37 20.00 -0.91
C ASP A 214 2.16 21.22 -1.40
N GLY A 215 2.46 21.23 -2.71
CA GLY A 215 3.28 22.27 -3.35
C GLY A 215 4.80 22.13 -3.14
N ARG A 216 5.27 21.06 -2.50
CA ARG A 216 6.69 20.80 -2.23
C ARG A 216 7.21 19.53 -2.95
N HIS A 217 6.43 18.93 -3.83
CA HIS A 217 6.77 17.66 -4.45
C HIS A 217 8.05 17.73 -5.28
N ASP A 218 8.29 18.82 -6.03
CA ASP A 218 9.53 19.00 -6.80
C ASP A 218 10.75 19.07 -5.86
N GLU A 219 10.65 19.81 -4.75
CA GLU A 219 11.69 19.89 -3.71
C GLU A 219 11.99 18.49 -3.11
N MET A 220 10.94 17.70 -2.84
CA MET A 220 11.10 16.34 -2.30
C MET A 220 11.82 15.41 -3.28
N VAL A 221 11.44 15.46 -4.56
CA VAL A 221 12.10 14.67 -5.62
C VAL A 221 13.55 15.10 -5.79
N ASP A 222 13.83 16.41 -5.81
CA ASP A 222 15.20 16.95 -5.91
C ASP A 222 16.07 16.49 -4.73
N SER A 223 15.52 16.49 -3.51
CA SER A 223 16.23 16.03 -2.31
C SER A 223 16.58 14.53 -2.34
N VAL A 224 15.66 13.66 -2.80
CA VAL A 224 16.01 12.24 -3.05
C VAL A 224 17.16 12.16 -4.06
N GLY A 225 17.10 13.00 -5.12
CA GLY A 225 18.10 13.09 -6.19
C GLY A 225 19.49 13.49 -5.75
N ASP A 226 19.67 14.11 -4.58
CA ASP A 226 21.00 14.43 -4.02
C ASP A 226 21.83 13.17 -3.71
N SER A 227 21.19 12.02 -3.50
CA SER A 227 21.86 10.76 -3.13
C SER A 227 21.50 9.58 -4.03
N TYR A 228 20.45 9.66 -4.84
CA TYR A 228 19.96 8.59 -5.72
C TYR A 228 19.63 9.11 -7.12
N ASP A 229 20.33 8.61 -8.16
CA ASP A 229 20.25 9.11 -9.55
C ASP A 229 19.08 8.50 -10.38
N GLY A 230 18.21 7.66 -9.82
CA GLY A 230 17.13 6.97 -10.53
C GLY A 230 15.91 7.85 -10.85
N ASP A 231 14.93 7.29 -11.59
CA ASP A 231 13.64 7.97 -11.89
C ASP A 231 12.77 7.97 -10.62
N VAL A 232 12.60 9.12 -9.99
CA VAL A 232 11.78 9.33 -8.78
C VAL A 232 10.59 10.21 -9.12
N ARG A 233 9.42 9.84 -8.67
CA ARG A 233 8.16 10.58 -8.84
C ARG A 233 7.32 10.55 -7.58
N VAL A 234 6.46 11.55 -7.42
CA VAL A 234 5.42 11.52 -6.41
C VAL A 234 4.20 10.79 -6.97
N ALA A 235 3.68 9.81 -6.22
CA ALA A 235 2.46 9.10 -6.59
C ALA A 235 1.26 10.04 -6.57
N GLU A 236 0.31 9.82 -7.48
CA GLU A 236 -0.97 10.54 -7.54
C GLU A 236 -2.12 9.54 -7.62
N ASP A 237 -3.26 9.91 -7.04
CA ASP A 237 -4.46 9.08 -7.09
C ASP A 237 -4.89 8.79 -8.52
N MET A 238 -5.28 7.55 -8.79
CA MET A 238 -5.72 7.01 -10.08
C MET A 238 -4.66 6.99 -11.17
N VAL A 239 -3.39 7.26 -10.85
CA VAL A 239 -2.29 6.96 -11.77
C VAL A 239 -2.05 5.46 -11.82
N SER A 240 -2.01 4.92 -13.05
CA SER A 240 -1.68 3.52 -13.31
C SER A 240 -0.32 3.40 -13.97
N VAL A 241 0.49 2.45 -13.51
CA VAL A 241 1.84 2.17 -14.00
C VAL A 241 1.88 0.75 -14.52
N THR A 242 2.30 0.59 -15.78
CA THR A 242 2.51 -0.74 -16.37
C THR A 242 3.97 -1.16 -16.17
N VAL A 243 4.14 -2.39 -15.73
CA VAL A 243 5.42 -3.07 -15.51
C VAL A 243 5.49 -4.27 -16.44
N GLU A 244 6.53 -4.29 -17.26
CA GLU A 244 6.79 -5.39 -18.21
C GLU A 244 7.43 -6.61 -17.51
#